data_63070bb55d9c6bd300d2283c64e8f6c1
#
_entry.id   63070bb55d9c6bd300d2283c64e8f6c1
#
_cell.length_a   1.000
_cell.length_b   1.000
_cell.length_c   1.000
_cell.angle_alpha   90.00
_cell.angle_beta   90.00
_cell.angle_gamma   90.00
#
_symmetry.space_group_name_H-M   'P 1'
#
loop_
_entity.id
_entity.type
_entity.pdbx_description
1 polymer ?
#
loop_
_entity_poly.entity_id
_entity_poly.type
_entity_poly.pdbx_seq_one_letter_code
_entity_poly.pdbx_strand_id
1 'polypeptide(L)'
;MSGPSIMPTVQPRTFVAADKERETARVTAPAKIMVEQLNFYYTKTRALKDISLAIPPNQVTAFIGPSGCGKSTLLRTLNRMNDVIAGTRVEGTIRLDGEDIYAPGTDVVSLRQRVGMVFQKSNPFPRSIFDNVAYGLHINKLTRSKAEMSDRVEASLRAAAIWDEVKNRLKESAYGLSGGQQQRLCIARALAVEPDVVLMDEPCSALDPISTQKFEELIVELKTRYTIVIVTHNMQQAARVSDFTSLFWLGEMVEFNATEKMFTKPEKQMTEDYITGRFG
;
A
#
# COMPACT_ATOMS: atom_id res chain seq x y z
N MET A 1 25.06 -54.06 -6.97
CA MET A 1 23.63 -53.97 -6.60
C MET A 1 23.49 -52.87 -5.56
N SER A 2 23.16 -51.68 -6.01
CA SER A 2 23.04 -50.47 -5.18
C SER A 2 21.54 -50.19 -5.01
N GLY A 3 21.04 -50.30 -3.79
CA GLY A 3 19.66 -50.03 -3.46
C GLY A 3 19.31 -48.52 -3.50
N PRO A 4 18.05 -48.13 -3.74
CA PRO A 4 17.66 -46.73 -3.86
C PRO A 4 17.58 -46.09 -2.46
N SER A 5 18.21 -44.90 -2.34
CA SER A 5 18.13 -44.02 -1.19
C SER A 5 16.71 -43.45 -1.06
N ILE A 6 16.03 -43.73 0.01
CA ILE A 6 14.71 -43.21 0.35
C ILE A 6 14.89 -41.85 1.00
N MET A 7 14.48 -40.77 0.34
CA MET A 7 14.35 -39.43 0.94
C MET A 7 13.24 -39.43 1.99
N PRO A 8 13.42 -38.81 3.15
CA PRO A 8 12.36 -38.71 4.13
C PRO A 8 11.27 -37.73 3.68
N THR A 9 10.05 -38.21 3.64
CA THR A 9 8.85 -37.44 3.37
C THR A 9 8.59 -36.48 4.55
N VAL A 10 8.75 -35.18 4.32
CA VAL A 10 8.39 -34.16 5.30
C VAL A 10 6.88 -34.06 5.37
N GLN A 11 6.29 -34.53 6.46
CA GLN A 11 4.87 -34.35 6.75
C GLN A 11 4.59 -32.89 7.09
N PRO A 12 3.50 -32.27 6.56
CA PRO A 12 3.13 -30.92 6.95
C PRO A 12 2.69 -30.92 8.42
N ARG A 13 3.41 -30.16 9.25
CA ARG A 13 2.98 -29.90 10.64
C ARG A 13 1.67 -29.14 10.64
N THR A 14 0.61 -29.78 11.05
CA THR A 14 -0.69 -29.19 11.37
C THR A 14 -0.50 -28.28 12.58
N PHE A 15 -0.56 -26.96 12.39
CA PHE A 15 -0.59 -26.02 13.50
C PHE A 15 -1.97 -26.08 14.15
N VAL A 16 -2.01 -26.62 15.38
CA VAL A 16 -3.18 -26.59 16.25
C VAL A 16 -3.45 -25.12 16.60
N ALA A 17 -4.68 -24.68 16.33
CA ALA A 17 -5.16 -23.36 16.70
C ALA A 17 -5.17 -23.26 18.23
N ALA A 18 -4.19 -22.53 18.78
CA ALA A 18 -4.19 -22.13 20.17
C ALA A 18 -4.72 -20.68 20.29
N ASP A 19 -5.78 -20.62 21.01
CA ASP A 19 -6.45 -19.53 21.73
C ASP A 19 -6.43 -18.08 21.21
N LYS A 20 -7.68 -17.68 21.06
CA LYS A 20 -8.24 -16.36 20.75
C LYS A 20 -8.06 -15.40 21.91
N GLU A 21 -7.01 -14.61 21.85
CA GLU A 21 -7.06 -13.20 22.30
C GLU A 21 -6.05 -12.46 21.42
N ARG A 22 -6.52 -12.03 20.25
CA ARG A 22 -5.76 -11.14 19.38
C ARG A 22 -5.72 -9.78 20.06
N GLU A 23 -4.64 -9.52 20.77
CA GLU A 23 -4.30 -8.20 21.26
C GLU A 23 -3.90 -7.35 20.03
N THR A 24 -4.91 -6.73 19.37
CA THR A 24 -4.67 -5.67 18.40
C THR A 24 -3.85 -4.60 19.10
N ALA A 25 -2.69 -4.25 18.55
CA ALA A 25 -1.91 -3.13 19.05
C ALA A 25 -2.87 -1.95 19.27
N ARG A 26 -3.03 -1.51 20.53
CA ARG A 26 -3.99 -0.47 20.91
C ARG A 26 -3.54 0.83 20.27
N VAL A 27 -4.13 1.16 19.13
CA VAL A 27 -4.06 2.49 18.54
C VAL A 27 -4.87 3.39 19.48
N THR A 28 -4.20 4.30 20.17
CA THR A 28 -4.82 5.21 21.16
C THR A 28 -5.67 6.31 20.51
N ALA A 29 -5.58 6.50 19.19
CA ALA A 29 -6.43 7.38 18.39
C ALA A 29 -7.42 6.57 17.55
N PRO A 30 -8.57 7.15 17.13
CA PRO A 30 -9.49 6.48 16.22
C PRO A 30 -8.73 6.11 14.92
N ALA A 31 -8.87 4.88 14.47
CA ALA A 31 -8.20 4.41 13.26
C ALA A 31 -8.76 5.14 12.03
N LYS A 32 -7.88 5.51 11.08
CA LYS A 32 -8.29 6.02 9.77
C LYS A 32 -8.97 4.95 8.94
N ILE A 33 -8.40 3.73 8.94
CA ILE A 33 -9.02 2.55 8.35
C ILE A 33 -9.10 1.45 9.40
N MET A 34 -10.29 0.90 9.59
CA MET A 34 -10.53 -0.28 10.43
C MET A 34 -10.92 -1.45 9.54
N VAL A 35 -10.18 -2.55 9.66
CA VAL A 35 -10.47 -3.82 8.98
C VAL A 35 -10.84 -4.85 10.04
N GLU A 36 -12.00 -5.52 9.88
CA GLU A 36 -12.54 -6.47 10.84
C GLU A 36 -12.93 -7.76 10.14
N GLN A 37 -12.30 -8.87 10.54
CA GLN A 37 -12.57 -10.25 10.09
C GLN A 37 -12.65 -10.39 8.56
N LEU A 38 -11.79 -9.64 7.86
CA LEU A 38 -11.79 -9.59 6.40
C LEU A 38 -11.37 -10.92 5.79
N ASN A 39 -12.23 -11.45 4.93
CA ASN A 39 -11.94 -12.53 4.03
C ASN A 39 -12.09 -12.06 2.58
N PHE A 40 -11.12 -12.40 1.74
CA PHE A 40 -11.17 -12.06 0.33
C PHE A 40 -10.99 -13.31 -0.53
N TYR A 41 -11.82 -13.42 -1.56
CA TYR A 41 -11.81 -14.57 -2.46
C TYR A 41 -11.63 -14.13 -3.91
N TYR A 42 -10.77 -14.84 -4.62
CA TYR A 42 -10.72 -14.88 -6.07
C TYR A 42 -11.42 -16.17 -6.51
N THR A 43 -12.64 -16.05 -7.03
CA THR A 43 -13.51 -17.20 -7.37
C THR A 43 -13.66 -18.16 -6.17
N LYS A 44 -12.97 -19.31 -6.17
CA LYS A 44 -13.01 -20.30 -5.08
C LYS A 44 -11.82 -20.21 -4.12
N THR A 45 -10.77 -19.44 -4.47
CA THR A 45 -9.55 -19.35 -3.68
C THR A 45 -9.67 -18.24 -2.65
N ARG A 46 -9.58 -18.58 -1.36
CA ARG A 46 -9.52 -17.61 -0.24
C ARG A 46 -8.11 -17.04 -0.16
N ALA A 47 -7.94 -15.81 -0.65
CA ALA A 47 -6.66 -15.12 -0.72
C ALA A 47 -6.31 -14.35 0.58
N LEU A 48 -7.32 -13.87 1.31
CA LEU A 48 -7.16 -13.28 2.65
C LEU A 48 -8.04 -14.05 3.64
N LYS A 49 -7.52 -14.25 4.86
CA LYS A 49 -8.12 -15.12 5.86
C LYS A 49 -8.21 -14.38 7.19
N ASP A 50 -9.41 -13.95 7.56
CA ASP A 50 -9.75 -13.36 8.86
C ASP A 50 -8.78 -12.24 9.28
N ILE A 51 -8.54 -11.29 8.38
CA ILE A 51 -7.65 -10.16 8.64
C ILE A 51 -8.38 -9.12 9.48
N SER A 52 -7.77 -8.73 10.62
CA SER A 52 -8.27 -7.65 11.46
C SER A 52 -7.12 -6.73 11.85
N LEU A 53 -7.17 -5.44 11.45
CA LEU A 53 -6.15 -4.44 11.80
C LEU A 53 -6.74 -3.04 11.80
N ALA A 54 -6.08 -2.14 12.54
CA ALA A 54 -6.39 -0.73 12.61
C ALA A 54 -5.23 0.08 12.04
N ILE A 55 -5.47 0.87 10.99
CA ILE A 55 -4.48 1.75 10.38
C ILE A 55 -4.65 3.15 10.97
N PRO A 56 -3.65 3.68 11.70
CA PRO A 56 -3.74 4.99 12.32
C PRO A 56 -3.69 6.12 11.30
N PRO A 57 -4.30 7.30 11.59
CA PRO A 57 -4.22 8.46 10.72
C PRO A 57 -2.80 9.07 10.72
N ASN A 58 -2.42 9.66 9.57
CA ASN A 58 -1.17 10.43 9.40
C ASN A 58 0.09 9.67 9.84
N GLN A 59 0.11 8.39 9.55
CA GLN A 59 1.22 7.49 9.81
C GLN A 59 1.46 6.57 8.61
N VAL A 60 2.63 5.95 8.56
CA VAL A 60 2.99 4.96 7.54
C VAL A 60 2.79 3.57 8.12
N THR A 61 1.92 2.78 7.50
CA THR A 61 1.76 1.35 7.81
C THR A 61 2.37 0.52 6.67
N ALA A 62 3.36 -0.31 6.98
CA ALA A 62 3.98 -1.21 6.02
C ALA A 62 3.38 -2.62 6.08
N PHE A 63 3.09 -3.21 4.93
CA PHE A 63 2.77 -4.63 4.78
C PHE A 63 3.98 -5.35 4.20
N ILE A 64 4.56 -6.27 4.98
CA ILE A 64 5.70 -7.10 4.58
C ILE A 64 5.29 -8.58 4.51
N GLY A 65 6.13 -9.40 3.88
CA GLY A 65 5.91 -10.85 3.73
C GLY A 65 6.31 -11.33 2.34
N PRO A 66 6.35 -12.64 2.11
CA PRO A 66 6.76 -13.23 0.82
C PRO A 66 5.81 -12.87 -0.32
N SER A 67 6.29 -13.06 -1.55
CA SER A 67 5.46 -12.86 -2.75
C SER A 67 4.24 -13.79 -2.71
N GLY A 68 3.07 -13.29 -3.14
CA GLY A 68 1.83 -14.07 -3.19
C GLY A 68 1.12 -14.28 -1.84
N CYS A 69 1.61 -13.74 -0.71
CA CYS A 69 0.97 -13.93 0.60
C CYS A 69 -0.29 -13.05 0.84
N GLY A 70 -0.73 -12.23 -0.13
CA GLY A 70 -1.99 -11.47 -0.03
C GLY A 70 -1.83 -9.96 0.20
N LYS A 71 -0.64 -9.40 0.38
CA LYS A 71 -0.40 -7.96 0.67
C LYS A 71 -1.06 -7.01 -0.33
N SER A 72 -0.76 -7.18 -1.63
CA SER A 72 -1.35 -6.35 -2.69
C SER A 72 -2.86 -6.60 -2.84
N THR A 73 -3.34 -7.80 -2.52
CA THR A 73 -4.77 -8.09 -2.47
C THR A 73 -5.44 -7.24 -1.38
N LEU A 74 -4.91 -7.24 -0.15
CA LEU A 74 -5.41 -6.40 0.93
C LEU A 74 -5.33 -4.92 0.55
N LEU A 75 -4.17 -4.45 0.08
CA LEU A 75 -3.98 -3.06 -0.30
C LEU A 75 -5.06 -2.59 -1.28
N ARG A 76 -5.30 -3.35 -2.35
CA ARG A 76 -6.31 -3.05 -3.38
C ARG A 76 -7.75 -3.22 -2.90
N THR A 77 -7.98 -3.97 -1.82
CA THR A 77 -9.30 -4.09 -1.21
C THR A 77 -9.68 -2.82 -0.45
N LEU A 78 -8.69 -2.08 0.11
CA LEU A 78 -8.93 -0.83 0.86
C LEU A 78 -9.51 0.32 -0.01
N ASN A 79 -9.39 0.26 -1.34
CA ASN A 79 -10.00 1.22 -2.27
C ASN A 79 -10.89 0.56 -3.33
N ARG A 80 -11.28 -0.69 -3.11
CA ARG A 80 -12.17 -1.47 -3.98
C ARG A 80 -11.63 -1.64 -5.42
N MET A 81 -10.29 -1.58 -5.61
CA MET A 81 -9.70 -1.83 -6.93
C MET A 81 -9.87 -3.28 -7.38
N ASN A 82 -10.06 -4.23 -6.47
CA ASN A 82 -10.29 -5.62 -6.82
C ASN A 82 -11.69 -5.87 -7.42
N ASP A 83 -12.62 -4.93 -7.30
CA ASP A 83 -13.99 -5.05 -7.87
C ASP A 83 -14.00 -5.16 -9.40
N VAL A 84 -12.91 -4.73 -10.07
CA VAL A 84 -12.77 -4.89 -11.54
C VAL A 84 -12.46 -6.32 -11.96
N ILE A 85 -12.12 -7.19 -11.01
CA ILE A 85 -11.79 -8.61 -11.27
C ILE A 85 -13.06 -9.45 -11.08
N ALA A 86 -13.51 -10.09 -12.15
CA ALA A 86 -14.70 -10.93 -12.09
C ALA A 86 -14.53 -12.08 -11.10
N GLY A 87 -15.60 -12.37 -10.34
CA GLY A 87 -15.64 -13.48 -9.38
C GLY A 87 -14.93 -13.19 -8.05
N THR A 88 -14.63 -11.93 -7.75
CA THR A 88 -14.14 -11.57 -6.41
C THR A 88 -15.30 -11.47 -5.42
N ARG A 89 -15.02 -11.80 -4.15
CA ARG A 89 -15.96 -11.70 -3.05
C ARG A 89 -15.24 -11.27 -1.78
N VAL A 90 -15.85 -10.35 -1.05
CA VAL A 90 -15.39 -9.81 0.24
C VAL A 90 -16.38 -10.23 1.32
N GLU A 91 -15.85 -10.67 2.45
CA GLU A 91 -16.59 -10.93 3.71
C GLU A 91 -15.87 -10.21 4.84
N GLY A 92 -16.59 -9.80 5.88
CA GLY A 92 -16.08 -8.93 6.93
C GLY A 92 -16.35 -7.47 6.63
N THR A 93 -15.68 -6.54 7.34
CA THR A 93 -15.97 -5.11 7.25
C THR A 93 -14.68 -4.31 7.08
N ILE A 94 -14.72 -3.29 6.23
CA ILE A 94 -13.66 -2.28 6.10
C ILE A 94 -14.30 -0.91 6.25
N ARG A 95 -13.87 -0.14 7.26
CA ARG A 95 -14.35 1.23 7.48
C ARG A 95 -13.25 2.25 7.24
N LEU A 96 -13.58 3.30 6.50
CA LEU A 96 -12.80 4.52 6.36
C LEU A 96 -13.49 5.62 7.16
N ASP A 97 -12.83 6.18 8.17
CA ASP A 97 -13.43 7.17 9.09
C ASP A 97 -14.76 6.70 9.69
N GLY A 98 -14.90 5.40 9.98
CA GLY A 98 -16.12 4.80 10.53
C GLY A 98 -17.16 4.36 9.50
N GLU A 99 -17.07 4.77 8.24
CA GLU A 99 -17.99 4.40 7.16
C GLU A 99 -17.56 3.11 6.47
N ASP A 100 -18.47 2.14 6.36
CA ASP A 100 -18.19 0.88 5.65
C ASP A 100 -18.08 1.12 4.13
N ILE A 101 -16.89 0.86 3.59
CA ILE A 101 -16.61 1.08 2.17
C ILE A 101 -17.27 0.03 1.24
N TYR A 102 -17.82 -1.06 1.79
CA TYR A 102 -18.56 -2.08 1.06
C TYR A 102 -20.07 -2.01 1.32
N ALA A 103 -20.57 -0.99 2.05
CA ALA A 103 -21.99 -0.81 2.26
C ALA A 103 -22.75 -0.64 0.92
N PRO A 104 -24.01 -1.13 0.83
CA PRO A 104 -24.83 -0.88 -0.35
C PRO A 104 -24.98 0.62 -0.63
N GLY A 105 -24.74 1.02 -1.89
CA GLY A 105 -24.84 2.43 -2.29
C GLY A 105 -23.58 3.28 -2.08
N THR A 106 -22.49 2.70 -1.60
CA THR A 106 -21.20 3.41 -1.49
C THR A 106 -20.75 3.94 -2.86
N ASP A 107 -20.50 5.24 -2.96
CA ASP A 107 -19.91 5.86 -4.15
C ASP A 107 -18.42 5.50 -4.26
N VAL A 108 -18.13 4.53 -5.13
CA VAL A 108 -16.76 4.05 -5.37
C VAL A 108 -15.86 5.11 -5.99
N VAL A 109 -16.42 6.06 -6.74
CA VAL A 109 -15.63 7.16 -7.34
C VAL A 109 -15.16 8.10 -6.23
N SER A 110 -16.05 8.50 -5.35
CA SER A 110 -15.71 9.31 -4.16
C SER A 110 -14.74 8.57 -3.23
N LEU A 111 -14.94 7.28 -3.00
CA LEU A 111 -13.99 6.46 -2.23
C LEU A 111 -12.58 6.49 -2.83
N ARG A 112 -12.44 6.29 -4.16
CA ARG A 112 -11.14 6.27 -4.84
C ARG A 112 -10.49 7.66 -4.95
N GLN A 113 -11.26 8.72 -4.81
CA GLN A 113 -10.72 10.07 -4.64
C GLN A 113 -10.09 10.22 -3.25
N ARG A 114 -10.76 9.73 -2.21
CA ARG A 114 -10.27 9.75 -0.82
C ARG A 114 -9.11 8.76 -0.58
N VAL A 115 -9.09 7.64 -1.29
CA VAL A 115 -8.08 6.58 -1.14
C VAL A 115 -7.34 6.39 -2.46
N GLY A 116 -6.30 7.22 -2.66
CA GLY A 116 -5.44 7.20 -3.84
C GLY A 116 -4.52 5.99 -3.90
N MET A 117 -4.05 5.63 -5.09
CA MET A 117 -3.16 4.48 -5.28
C MET A 117 -1.99 4.78 -6.21
N VAL A 118 -0.80 4.37 -5.77
CA VAL A 118 0.45 4.34 -6.54
C VAL A 118 0.83 2.88 -6.77
N PHE A 119 0.98 2.50 -8.05
CA PHE A 119 1.25 1.12 -8.45
C PHE A 119 2.74 0.81 -8.47
N GLN A 120 3.09 -0.47 -8.40
CA GLN A 120 4.43 -1.00 -8.47
C GLN A 120 5.17 -0.54 -9.74
N LYS A 121 4.52 -0.67 -10.90
CA LYS A 121 5.02 -0.14 -12.15
C LYS A 121 4.47 1.25 -12.36
N SER A 122 5.35 2.24 -12.53
CA SER A 122 4.93 3.57 -12.92
C SER A 122 4.07 3.50 -14.20
N ASN A 123 2.92 4.14 -14.15
CA ASN A 123 1.93 4.10 -15.23
C ASN A 123 1.45 5.51 -15.60
N PRO A 124 2.34 6.40 -16.05
CA PRO A 124 1.92 7.68 -16.54
C PRO A 124 0.98 7.50 -17.73
N PHE A 125 0.02 8.39 -17.88
CA PHE A 125 -0.83 8.41 -19.07
C PHE A 125 -0.01 8.87 -20.29
N PRO A 126 -0.38 8.47 -21.52
CA PRO A 126 0.26 8.93 -22.78
C PRO A 126 -0.11 10.39 -23.06
N ARG A 127 0.23 11.28 -22.14
CA ARG A 127 -0.10 12.70 -22.09
C ARG A 127 1.11 13.49 -21.59
N SER A 128 0.99 14.82 -21.58
CA SER A 128 2.00 15.69 -20.99
C SER A 128 2.18 15.46 -19.49
N ILE A 129 3.28 15.94 -18.93
CA ILE A 129 3.53 15.95 -17.48
C ILE A 129 2.40 16.68 -16.77
N PHE A 130 2.04 17.88 -17.27
CA PHE A 130 0.94 18.67 -16.74
C PHE A 130 -0.39 17.90 -16.75
N ASP A 131 -0.77 17.34 -17.90
CA ASP A 131 -2.05 16.65 -18.04
C ASP A 131 -2.15 15.37 -17.21
N ASN A 132 -1.01 14.71 -16.90
CA ASN A 132 -1.01 13.60 -15.98
C ASN A 132 -1.48 14.01 -14.58
N VAL A 133 -0.97 15.11 -14.04
CA VAL A 133 -1.34 15.61 -12.71
C VAL A 133 -2.72 16.24 -12.72
N ALA A 134 -3.03 17.03 -13.74
CA ALA A 134 -4.32 17.71 -13.91
C ALA A 134 -5.50 16.75 -14.14
N TYR A 135 -5.24 15.50 -14.53
CA TYR A 135 -6.28 14.56 -14.95
C TYR A 135 -7.37 14.35 -13.87
N GLY A 136 -6.96 14.04 -12.65
CA GLY A 136 -7.88 13.84 -11.54
C GLY A 136 -8.66 15.11 -11.16
N LEU A 137 -7.99 16.26 -11.21
CA LEU A 137 -8.60 17.57 -10.96
C LEU A 137 -9.70 17.88 -11.99
N HIS A 138 -9.41 17.59 -13.26
CA HIS A 138 -10.35 17.85 -14.36
C HIS A 138 -11.59 16.93 -14.30
N ILE A 139 -11.38 15.62 -14.14
CA ILE A 139 -12.48 14.63 -14.12
C ILE A 139 -13.42 14.86 -12.94
N ASN A 140 -12.87 15.15 -11.76
CA ASN A 140 -13.66 15.39 -10.56
C ASN A 140 -14.13 16.86 -10.41
N LYS A 141 -13.86 17.73 -11.41
CA LYS A 141 -14.26 19.14 -11.42
C LYS A 141 -13.80 19.90 -10.17
N LEU A 142 -12.58 19.61 -9.70
CA LEU A 142 -12.04 20.15 -8.45
C LEU A 142 -11.44 21.56 -8.58
N THR A 143 -11.45 22.15 -9.78
CA THR A 143 -10.91 23.51 -10.05
C THR A 143 -11.91 24.33 -10.82
N ARG A 144 -11.97 25.63 -10.51
CA ARG A 144 -12.90 26.60 -11.11
C ARG A 144 -12.28 27.39 -12.28
N SER A 145 -10.95 27.41 -12.35
CA SER A 145 -10.23 28.17 -13.37
C SER A 145 -8.96 27.45 -13.82
N LYS A 146 -8.41 27.89 -14.98
CA LYS A 146 -7.11 27.40 -15.45
C LYS A 146 -5.95 27.81 -14.54
N ALA A 147 -6.05 28.96 -13.89
CA ALA A 147 -5.04 29.41 -12.93
C ALA A 147 -5.01 28.47 -11.70
N GLU A 148 -6.16 28.23 -11.08
CA GLU A 148 -6.29 27.30 -9.96
C GLU A 148 -5.79 25.88 -10.33
N MET A 149 -6.10 25.42 -11.55
CA MET A 149 -5.58 24.15 -12.07
C MET A 149 -4.05 24.13 -12.08
N SER A 150 -3.42 25.20 -12.60
CA SER A 150 -1.97 25.33 -12.66
C SER A 150 -1.34 25.37 -11.28
N ASP A 151 -1.93 26.11 -10.35
CA ASP A 151 -1.45 26.22 -8.97
C ASP A 151 -1.49 24.86 -8.26
N ARG A 152 -2.59 24.11 -8.42
CA ARG A 152 -2.73 22.77 -7.84
C ARG A 152 -1.78 21.75 -8.47
N VAL A 153 -1.55 21.82 -9.78
CA VAL A 153 -0.57 20.97 -10.47
C VAL A 153 0.84 21.27 -9.95
N GLU A 154 1.22 22.55 -9.84
CA GLU A 154 2.51 22.93 -9.28
C GLU A 154 2.66 22.44 -7.83
N ALA A 155 1.67 22.68 -6.97
CA ALA A 155 1.67 22.24 -5.59
C ALA A 155 1.85 20.72 -5.47
N SER A 156 1.16 19.95 -6.32
CA SER A 156 1.26 18.49 -6.34
C SER A 156 2.63 18.00 -6.82
N LEU A 157 3.22 18.66 -7.83
CA LEU A 157 4.57 18.32 -8.30
C LEU A 157 5.64 18.68 -7.26
N ARG A 158 5.45 19.77 -6.51
CA ARG A 158 6.31 20.11 -5.36
C ARG A 158 6.18 19.09 -4.23
N ALA A 159 4.94 18.74 -3.85
CA ALA A 159 4.67 17.73 -2.83
C ALA A 159 5.25 16.34 -3.19
N ALA A 160 5.39 16.03 -4.47
CA ALA A 160 6.04 14.81 -4.96
C ALA A 160 7.55 14.98 -5.22
N ALA A 161 8.17 16.08 -4.78
CA ALA A 161 9.59 16.39 -4.93
C ALA A 161 10.13 16.24 -6.36
N ILE A 162 9.33 16.64 -7.38
CA ILE A 162 9.71 16.54 -8.80
C ILE A 162 9.67 17.91 -9.53
N TRP A 163 9.08 18.93 -8.94
CA TRP A 163 8.84 20.25 -9.59
C TRP A 163 10.08 20.81 -10.26
N ASP A 164 11.20 20.90 -9.55
CA ASP A 164 12.41 21.54 -10.08
C ASP A 164 13.01 20.81 -11.28
N GLU A 165 12.73 19.51 -11.42
CA GLU A 165 13.19 18.69 -12.53
C GLU A 165 12.29 18.85 -13.78
N VAL A 166 11.02 19.28 -13.60
CA VAL A 166 10.03 19.27 -14.70
C VAL A 166 9.38 20.63 -15.01
N LYS A 167 9.57 21.67 -14.19
CA LYS A 167 8.90 22.98 -14.32
C LYS A 167 9.03 23.63 -15.69
N ASN A 168 10.15 23.40 -16.40
CA ASN A 168 10.42 23.97 -17.73
C ASN A 168 9.95 23.07 -18.89
N ARG A 169 9.38 21.89 -18.58
CA ARG A 169 9.00 20.87 -19.57
C ARG A 169 7.64 20.24 -19.33
N LEU A 170 6.74 20.99 -18.66
CA LEU A 170 5.41 20.49 -18.27
C LEU A 170 4.53 20.05 -19.45
N LYS A 171 4.78 20.58 -20.66
CA LYS A 171 4.05 20.21 -21.88
C LYS A 171 4.64 19.00 -22.59
N GLU A 172 5.82 18.53 -22.19
CA GLU A 172 6.44 17.34 -22.78
C GLU A 172 5.74 16.05 -22.33
N SER A 173 5.95 15.00 -23.12
CA SER A 173 5.39 13.68 -22.80
C SER A 173 5.97 13.13 -21.49
N ALA A 174 5.12 12.60 -20.63
CA ALA A 174 5.51 11.96 -19.40
C ALA A 174 6.39 10.71 -19.62
N TYR A 175 6.33 10.08 -20.80
CA TYR A 175 7.20 8.95 -21.14
C TYR A 175 8.67 9.33 -21.35
N GLY A 176 8.99 10.60 -21.56
CA GLY A 176 10.36 11.10 -21.61
C GLY A 176 11.06 11.22 -20.26
N LEU A 177 10.37 10.94 -19.16
CA LEU A 177 10.90 10.96 -17.80
C LEU A 177 11.62 9.65 -17.47
N SER A 178 12.64 9.71 -16.58
CA SER A 178 13.25 8.52 -15.99
C SER A 178 12.26 7.73 -15.14
N GLY A 179 12.55 6.45 -14.84
CA GLY A 179 11.66 5.61 -14.03
C GLY A 179 11.32 6.24 -12.67
N GLY A 180 12.32 6.78 -11.96
CA GLY A 180 12.09 7.47 -10.68
C GLY A 180 11.28 8.76 -10.82
N GLN A 181 11.48 9.52 -11.92
CA GLN A 181 10.66 10.69 -12.22
C GLN A 181 9.22 10.30 -12.56
N GLN A 182 9.01 9.24 -13.34
CA GLN A 182 7.67 8.72 -13.65
C GLN A 182 6.94 8.27 -12.37
N GLN A 183 7.65 7.62 -11.45
CA GLN A 183 7.06 7.20 -10.18
C GLN A 183 6.61 8.40 -9.34
N ARG A 184 7.48 9.42 -9.20
CA ARG A 184 7.12 10.67 -8.50
C ARG A 184 6.01 11.44 -9.21
N LEU A 185 5.94 11.41 -10.54
CA LEU A 185 4.81 11.96 -11.30
C LEU A 185 3.50 11.23 -10.98
N CYS A 186 3.52 9.90 -10.87
CA CYS A 186 2.34 9.12 -10.47
C CYS A 186 1.90 9.45 -9.04
N ILE A 187 2.85 9.76 -8.13
CA ILE A 187 2.54 10.25 -6.79
C ILE A 187 1.89 11.64 -6.89
N ALA A 188 2.49 12.60 -7.62
CA ALA A 188 1.91 13.92 -7.82
C ALA A 188 0.46 13.84 -8.36
N ARG A 189 0.21 12.94 -9.32
CA ARG A 189 -1.13 12.67 -9.84
C ARG A 189 -2.09 12.17 -8.75
N ALA A 190 -1.64 11.28 -7.88
CA ALA A 190 -2.46 10.77 -6.77
C ALA A 190 -2.74 11.85 -5.72
N LEU A 191 -1.75 12.69 -5.40
CA LEU A 191 -1.88 13.77 -4.42
C LEU A 191 -2.72 14.95 -4.91
N ALA A 192 -2.84 15.17 -6.23
CA ALA A 192 -3.55 16.30 -6.81
C ALA A 192 -5.02 16.40 -6.40
N VAL A 193 -5.66 15.28 -6.14
CA VAL A 193 -7.05 15.21 -5.67
C VAL A 193 -7.19 15.32 -4.15
N GLU A 194 -6.07 15.53 -3.43
CA GLU A 194 -6.01 15.67 -1.97
C GLU A 194 -6.65 14.48 -1.22
N PRO A 195 -6.11 13.27 -1.41
CA PRO A 195 -6.67 12.08 -0.79
C PRO A 195 -6.45 12.08 0.72
N ASP A 196 -7.28 11.34 1.46
CA ASP A 196 -7.07 11.07 2.89
C ASP A 196 -6.00 10.01 3.11
N VAL A 197 -5.95 9.03 2.21
CA VAL A 197 -5.08 7.86 2.28
C VAL A 197 -4.35 7.65 0.96
N VAL A 198 -3.06 7.32 1.00
CA VAL A 198 -2.26 6.96 -0.17
C VAL A 198 -1.79 5.51 -0.02
N LEU A 199 -2.26 4.66 -0.90
CA LEU A 199 -1.85 3.26 -1.00
C LEU A 199 -0.68 3.14 -1.97
N MET A 200 0.37 2.40 -1.61
CA MET A 200 1.57 2.23 -2.43
C MET A 200 1.94 0.76 -2.54
N ASP A 201 1.86 0.21 -3.74
CA ASP A 201 2.17 -1.21 -4.01
C ASP A 201 3.59 -1.32 -4.55
N GLU A 202 4.55 -1.75 -3.72
CA GLU A 202 5.98 -1.92 -4.04
C GLU A 202 6.62 -0.75 -4.85
N PRO A 203 6.46 0.50 -4.42
CA PRO A 203 6.73 1.68 -5.24
C PRO A 203 8.21 1.87 -5.61
N CYS A 204 9.14 1.19 -4.93
CA CYS A 204 10.58 1.31 -5.16
C CYS A 204 11.20 0.09 -5.87
N SER A 205 10.41 -0.93 -6.23
CA SER A 205 10.93 -2.21 -6.75
C SER A 205 11.74 -2.08 -8.05
N ALA A 206 11.52 -1.01 -8.83
CA ALA A 206 12.19 -0.74 -10.10
C ALA A 206 13.09 0.52 -10.05
N LEU A 207 13.34 1.08 -8.85
CA LEU A 207 14.15 2.28 -8.68
C LEU A 207 15.60 1.94 -8.35
N ASP A 208 16.52 2.78 -8.83
CA ASP A 208 17.91 2.78 -8.40
C ASP A 208 18.05 3.26 -6.94
N PRO A 209 19.21 3.01 -6.27
CA PRO A 209 19.38 3.36 -4.85
C PRO A 209 19.18 4.86 -4.53
N ILE A 210 19.61 5.75 -5.43
CA ILE A 210 19.48 7.21 -5.23
C ILE A 210 18.01 7.61 -5.32
N SER A 211 17.29 7.10 -6.32
CA SER A 211 15.85 7.32 -6.47
C SER A 211 15.05 6.72 -5.32
N THR A 212 15.48 5.58 -4.79
CA THR A 212 14.87 4.94 -3.61
C THR A 212 15.03 5.81 -2.37
N GLN A 213 16.22 6.36 -2.12
CA GLN A 213 16.46 7.26 -0.99
C GLN A 213 15.55 8.50 -1.06
N LYS A 214 15.51 9.17 -2.21
CA LYS A 214 14.63 10.32 -2.43
C LYS A 214 13.15 9.98 -2.20
N PHE A 215 12.75 8.77 -2.59
CA PHE A 215 11.39 8.30 -2.35
C PHE A 215 11.12 8.08 -0.85
N GLU A 216 12.07 7.52 -0.10
CA GLU A 216 11.94 7.30 1.35
C GLU A 216 11.84 8.64 2.10
N GLU A 217 12.66 9.64 1.74
CA GLU A 217 12.56 10.99 2.26
C GLU A 217 11.18 11.62 1.98
N LEU A 218 10.68 11.46 0.75
CA LEU A 218 9.35 11.91 0.35
C LEU A 218 8.24 11.27 1.20
N ILE A 219 8.30 9.97 1.49
CA ILE A 219 7.31 9.29 2.34
C ILE A 219 7.25 9.89 3.74
N VAL A 220 8.42 10.20 4.32
CA VAL A 220 8.51 10.82 5.66
C VAL A 220 7.88 12.22 5.67
N GLU A 221 8.00 12.98 4.59
CA GLU A 221 7.33 14.29 4.46
C GLU A 221 5.81 14.12 4.28
N LEU A 222 5.40 13.21 3.41
CA LEU A 222 3.98 13.01 3.07
C LEU A 222 3.14 12.52 4.26
N LYS A 223 3.69 11.72 5.18
CA LYS A 223 2.94 11.22 6.33
C LYS A 223 2.43 12.32 7.27
N THR A 224 3.01 13.51 7.21
CA THR A 224 2.54 14.67 8.00
C THR A 224 1.14 15.13 7.60
N ARG A 225 0.71 14.80 6.37
CA ARG A 225 -0.59 15.21 5.80
C ARG A 225 -1.48 14.04 5.42
N TYR A 226 -0.88 12.90 5.07
CA TYR A 226 -1.58 11.75 4.51
C TYR A 226 -1.37 10.50 5.36
N THR A 227 -2.39 9.66 5.45
CA THR A 227 -2.23 8.29 5.92
C THR A 227 -1.64 7.45 4.79
N ILE A 228 -0.55 6.73 5.03
CA ILE A 228 0.15 5.98 3.99
C ILE A 228 0.12 4.49 4.33
N VAL A 229 -0.25 3.67 3.35
CA VAL A 229 -0.13 2.21 3.44
C VAL A 229 0.79 1.75 2.32
N ILE A 230 1.92 1.14 2.67
CA ILE A 230 2.93 0.69 1.70
C ILE A 230 3.10 -0.82 1.75
N VAL A 231 3.04 -1.48 0.60
CA VAL A 231 3.50 -2.85 0.43
C VAL A 231 4.95 -2.82 0.00
N THR A 232 5.81 -3.57 0.68
CA THR A 232 7.21 -3.74 0.27
C THR A 232 7.72 -5.13 0.64
N HIS A 233 8.59 -5.67 -0.18
CA HIS A 233 9.38 -6.87 0.13
C HIS A 233 10.75 -6.53 0.74
N ASN A 234 11.11 -5.23 0.79
CA ASN A 234 12.36 -4.76 1.38
C ASN A 234 12.14 -4.40 2.85
N MET A 235 12.61 -5.28 3.74
CA MET A 235 12.48 -5.11 5.19
C MET A 235 13.21 -3.87 5.71
N GLN A 236 14.37 -3.54 5.12
CA GLN A 236 15.13 -2.35 5.52
C GLN A 236 14.37 -1.08 5.16
N GLN A 237 13.70 -1.04 4.02
CA GLN A 237 12.82 0.07 3.64
C GLN A 237 11.66 0.19 4.64
N ALA A 238 10.95 -0.90 4.94
CA ALA A 238 9.87 -0.90 5.92
C ALA A 238 10.35 -0.35 7.27
N ALA A 239 11.51 -0.80 7.75
CA ALA A 239 12.09 -0.35 9.01
C ALA A 239 12.43 1.15 9.05
N ARG A 240 12.80 1.75 7.89
CA ARG A 240 13.15 3.18 7.83
C ARG A 240 11.95 4.11 7.69
N VAL A 241 10.91 3.70 6.93
CA VAL A 241 9.84 4.64 6.55
C VAL A 241 8.54 4.44 7.31
N SER A 242 8.28 3.28 7.93
CA SER A 242 6.99 3.00 8.54
C SER A 242 6.97 3.21 10.05
N ASP A 243 5.81 3.60 10.55
CA ASP A 243 5.51 3.72 11.98
C ASP A 243 4.95 2.40 12.52
N PHE A 244 4.17 1.69 11.70
CA PHE A 244 3.63 0.35 11.97
C PHE A 244 4.00 -0.61 10.86
N THR A 245 4.20 -1.88 11.22
CA THR A 245 4.49 -2.95 10.26
C THR A 245 3.62 -4.16 10.54
N SER A 246 3.11 -4.77 9.47
CA SER A 246 2.37 -6.03 9.53
C SER A 246 3.06 -7.09 8.67
N LEU A 247 3.27 -8.28 9.25
CA LEU A 247 3.75 -9.44 8.52
C LEU A 247 2.58 -10.28 8.02
N PHE A 248 2.58 -10.58 6.73
CA PHE A 248 1.61 -11.47 6.08
C PHE A 248 2.26 -12.77 5.65
N TRP A 249 1.51 -13.89 5.83
CA TRP A 249 1.92 -15.23 5.43
C TRP A 249 0.71 -16.04 4.96
N LEU A 250 0.75 -16.55 3.74
CA LEU A 250 -0.29 -17.42 3.15
C LEU A 250 -1.74 -16.92 3.35
N GLY A 251 -1.93 -15.60 3.20
CA GLY A 251 -3.24 -14.94 3.32
C GLY A 251 -3.63 -14.57 4.74
N GLU A 252 -2.80 -14.82 5.73
CA GLU A 252 -3.04 -14.49 7.15
C GLU A 252 -2.13 -13.36 7.60
N MET A 253 -2.60 -12.54 8.53
CA MET A 253 -1.77 -11.57 9.23
C MET A 253 -1.14 -12.26 10.45
N VAL A 254 0.19 -12.42 10.41
CA VAL A 254 0.95 -13.08 11.49
C VAL A 254 1.09 -12.17 12.69
N GLU A 255 1.50 -10.92 12.45
CA GLU A 255 1.73 -9.91 13.48
C GLU A 255 1.51 -8.52 12.91
N PHE A 256 0.99 -7.61 13.74
CA PHE A 256 0.90 -6.18 13.49
C PHE A 256 1.35 -5.42 14.73
N ASN A 257 2.37 -4.59 14.59
CA ASN A 257 2.94 -3.86 15.73
C ASN A 257 3.63 -2.57 15.28
N ALA A 258 4.04 -1.71 16.26
CA ALA A 258 4.96 -0.61 15.98
C ALA A 258 6.22 -1.14 15.29
N THR A 259 6.70 -0.45 14.26
CA THR A 259 7.83 -0.91 13.43
C THR A 259 9.08 -1.18 14.25
N GLU A 260 9.41 -0.31 15.20
CA GLU A 260 10.55 -0.53 16.10
C GLU A 260 10.44 -1.88 16.83
N LYS A 261 9.26 -2.19 17.40
CA LYS A 261 9.02 -3.45 18.09
C LYS A 261 9.08 -4.66 17.15
N MET A 262 8.50 -4.53 15.94
CA MET A 262 8.54 -5.58 14.92
C MET A 262 9.98 -6.00 14.56
N PHE A 263 10.89 -5.03 14.44
CA PHE A 263 12.25 -5.30 13.99
C PHE A 263 13.25 -5.55 15.12
N THR A 264 12.93 -5.22 16.38
CA THR A 264 13.84 -5.39 17.53
C THR A 264 13.43 -6.51 18.46
N LYS A 265 12.12 -6.66 18.72
CA LYS A 265 11.56 -7.64 19.66
C LYS A 265 10.15 -8.06 19.19
N PRO A 266 10.04 -8.80 18.08
CA PRO A 266 8.75 -9.30 17.61
C PRO A 266 8.11 -10.25 18.64
N GLU A 267 6.78 -10.29 18.64
CA GLU A 267 6.02 -11.15 19.56
C GLU A 267 5.88 -12.59 19.04
N LYS A 268 5.98 -12.76 17.71
CA LYS A 268 5.83 -14.07 17.08
C LYS A 268 7.19 -14.59 16.59
N GLN A 269 7.50 -15.84 16.91
CA GLN A 269 8.70 -16.51 16.42
C GLN A 269 8.79 -16.48 14.89
N MET A 270 7.66 -16.64 14.21
CA MET A 270 7.59 -16.58 12.75
C MET A 270 8.01 -15.21 12.20
N THR A 271 7.72 -14.12 12.92
CA THR A 271 8.16 -12.77 12.56
C THR A 271 9.67 -12.63 12.74
N GLU A 272 10.22 -13.13 13.84
CA GLU A 272 11.67 -13.15 14.09
C GLU A 272 12.42 -13.93 13.00
N ASP A 273 11.94 -15.13 12.69
CA ASP A 273 12.53 -15.97 11.65
C ASP A 273 12.49 -15.28 10.28
N TYR A 274 11.36 -14.64 9.93
CA TYR A 274 11.23 -13.91 8.69
C TYR A 274 12.20 -12.73 8.59
N ILE A 275 12.29 -11.90 9.62
CA ILE A 275 13.14 -10.70 9.65
C ILE A 275 14.63 -11.07 9.64
N THR A 276 15.01 -12.16 10.33
CA THR A 276 16.40 -12.63 10.40
C THR A 276 16.83 -13.51 9.21
N GLY A 277 15.92 -13.77 8.26
CA GLY A 277 16.21 -14.61 7.09
C GLY A 277 16.37 -16.10 7.42
N ARG A 278 15.87 -16.56 8.55
CA ARG A 278 15.95 -17.98 9.00
C ARG A 278 14.81 -18.84 8.43
N PHE A 279 14.12 -18.38 7.42
CA PHE A 279 13.17 -19.17 6.63
C PHE A 279 13.96 -20.00 5.62
N GLY A 280 14.10 -21.27 5.90
CA GLY A 280 14.66 -22.31 5.04
C GLY A 280 13.83 -23.57 5.18
#